data_e5b22c6675e6cde40a72a7c5ca9b93b8
#
_entry.id   e5b22c6675e6cde40a72a7c5ca9b93b8
#
_cell.length_a   1.000
_cell.length_b   1.000
_cell.length_c   1.000
_cell.angle_alpha   90.00
_cell.angle_beta   90.00
_cell.angle_gamma   90.00
#
_symmetry.space_group_name_H-M   'P 1'
#
loop_
_entity.id
_entity.type
_entity.pdbx_description
1 polymer ?
#
loop_
_entity_poly.entity_id
_entity_poly.type
_entity_poly.pdbx_seq_one_letter_code
_entity_poly.pdbx_strand_id
1 'polypeptide(L)'
;VPSAHAAWMSEKLALHGIEFQRVTAPQPASSVQTFRADRATIAAGTFEGRSLVTVDGAWRDETRDIGPGALFVPIAQPKARLVMSLLEPQAPDSFVSWGYFSAAFERKEYMENYVTEAVARQMLSQDPALKTEFERRLREDAAFAGSPDARLDFFYRRHPSWDERYGLYPVYRQ
;
A
#
# COMPACT_ATOMS: atom_id res chain seq x y z
N VAL A 1 -9.07 6.00 8.88
CA VAL A 1 -8.19 4.91 9.34
C VAL A 1 -9.01 3.66 9.58
N PRO A 2 -8.73 2.53 8.89
CA PRO A 2 -9.45 1.27 9.11
C PRO A 2 -9.38 0.76 10.55
N SER A 3 -10.39 -0.02 10.94
CA SER A 3 -10.53 -0.57 12.30
C SER A 3 -9.32 -1.41 12.75
N ALA A 4 -8.65 -2.10 11.82
CA ALA A 4 -7.45 -2.89 12.10
C ALA A 4 -6.28 -2.08 12.71
N HIS A 5 -6.24 -0.78 12.44
CA HIS A 5 -5.21 0.13 12.97
C HIS A 5 -5.75 1.06 14.06
N ALA A 6 -7.05 1.00 14.35
CA ALA A 6 -7.73 1.98 15.21
C ALA A 6 -7.23 1.95 16.66
N ALA A 7 -6.88 0.80 17.19
CA ALA A 7 -6.44 0.68 18.59
C ALA A 7 -5.18 1.51 18.86
N TRP A 8 -4.05 1.12 18.25
CA TRP A 8 -2.77 1.81 18.46
C TRP A 8 -2.78 3.26 17.98
N MET A 9 -3.49 3.53 16.86
CA MET A 9 -3.53 4.87 16.32
C MET A 9 -4.34 5.82 17.19
N SER A 10 -5.46 5.38 17.77
CA SER A 10 -6.23 6.24 18.69
C SER A 10 -5.42 6.65 19.92
N GLU A 11 -4.56 5.77 20.44
CA GLU A 11 -3.63 6.11 21.53
C GLU A 11 -2.64 7.20 21.11
N LYS A 12 -2.03 7.06 19.92
CA LYS A 12 -1.09 8.06 19.41
C LYS A 12 -1.76 9.39 19.14
N LEU A 13 -2.92 9.39 18.49
CA LEU A 13 -3.67 10.61 18.22
C LEU A 13 -4.07 11.33 19.53
N ALA A 14 -4.53 10.58 20.52
CA ALA A 14 -4.88 11.14 21.85
C ALA A 14 -3.68 11.76 22.57
N LEU A 15 -2.51 11.11 22.55
CA LEU A 15 -1.25 11.64 23.13
C LEU A 15 -0.85 12.98 22.49
N HIS A 16 -1.14 13.15 21.21
CA HIS A 16 -0.88 14.40 20.49
C HIS A 16 -2.02 15.43 20.62
N GLY A 17 -3.10 15.10 21.31
CA GLY A 17 -4.28 15.97 21.43
C GLY A 17 -4.99 16.18 20.10
N ILE A 18 -4.95 15.20 19.20
CA ILE A 18 -5.66 15.19 17.93
C ILE A 18 -7.06 14.61 18.14
N GLU A 19 -8.06 15.34 17.67
CA GLU A 19 -9.45 14.91 17.74
C GLU A 19 -9.75 13.85 16.68
N PHE A 20 -10.53 12.84 17.06
CA PHE A 20 -11.00 11.78 16.15
C PHE A 20 -12.35 11.24 16.62
N GLN A 21 -13.06 10.61 15.71
CA GLN A 21 -14.34 9.96 15.98
C GLN A 21 -14.26 8.49 15.55
N ARG A 22 -15.00 7.61 16.21
CA ARG A 22 -15.17 6.23 15.79
C ARG A 22 -16.37 6.10 14.87
N VAL A 23 -16.16 5.47 13.73
CA VAL A 23 -17.26 5.10 12.82
C VAL A 23 -18.07 4.00 13.50
N THR A 24 -19.35 4.22 13.69
CA THR A 24 -20.24 3.29 14.42
C THR A 24 -21.05 2.38 13.51
N ALA A 25 -21.30 2.80 12.26
CA ALA A 25 -22.06 2.05 11.28
C ALA A 25 -21.24 1.82 10.01
N PRO A 26 -21.45 0.70 9.27
CA PRO A 26 -20.81 0.47 7.99
C PRO A 26 -21.11 1.59 6.99
N GLN A 27 -20.12 2.02 6.24
CA GLN A 27 -20.23 2.97 5.14
C GLN A 27 -19.76 2.25 3.86
N PRO A 28 -20.66 1.54 3.16
CA PRO A 28 -20.31 0.83 1.95
C PRO A 28 -20.08 1.80 0.79
N ALA A 29 -19.24 1.40 -0.14
CA ALA A 29 -18.97 2.10 -1.39
C ALA A 29 -18.65 3.61 -1.22
N SER A 30 -17.92 3.95 -0.17
CA SER A 30 -17.48 5.32 0.10
C SER A 30 -16.46 5.77 -0.94
N SER A 31 -16.68 6.96 -1.53
CA SER A 31 -15.69 7.60 -2.39
C SER A 31 -14.57 8.15 -1.52
N VAL A 32 -13.35 7.71 -1.75
CA VAL A 32 -12.17 8.08 -0.98
C VAL A 32 -10.97 8.22 -1.90
N GLN A 33 -9.93 8.89 -1.41
CA GLN A 33 -8.61 8.80 -2.01
C GLN A 33 -7.75 7.82 -1.22
N THR A 34 -7.10 6.91 -1.94
CA THR A 34 -6.12 5.97 -1.41
C THR A 34 -4.74 6.32 -1.92
N PHE A 35 -3.72 6.22 -1.09
CA PHE A 35 -2.34 6.34 -1.54
C PHE A 35 -1.80 4.97 -1.91
N ARG A 36 -1.30 4.84 -3.14
CA ARG A 36 -0.62 3.64 -3.62
C ARG A 36 0.85 3.94 -3.85
N ALA A 37 1.70 3.18 -3.16
CA ALA A 37 3.13 3.26 -3.36
C ALA A 37 3.53 2.51 -4.63
N ASP A 38 4.22 3.20 -5.53
CA ASP A 38 4.88 2.60 -6.69
C ASP A 38 6.24 2.01 -6.28
N ARG A 39 6.85 2.61 -5.25
CA ARG A 39 8.08 2.15 -4.63
C ARG A 39 8.06 2.41 -3.13
N ALA A 40 8.57 1.46 -2.36
CA ALA A 40 8.86 1.61 -0.94
C ALA A 40 10.30 1.15 -0.66
N THR A 41 10.99 1.89 0.19
CA THR A 41 12.34 1.55 0.65
C THR A 41 12.34 1.51 2.15
N ILE A 42 12.66 0.34 2.72
CA ILE A 42 12.81 0.15 4.15
C ILE A 42 14.31 0.23 4.47
N ALA A 43 14.69 1.09 5.38
CA ALA A 43 16.08 1.26 5.77
C ALA A 43 16.65 -0.04 6.35
N ALA A 44 17.84 -0.43 5.92
CA ALA A 44 18.52 -1.64 6.41
C ALA A 44 18.96 -1.52 7.88
N GLY A 45 19.22 -0.28 8.32
CA GLY A 45 19.54 0.02 9.73
C GLY A 45 18.35 0.60 10.47
N THR A 46 18.45 0.60 11.80
CA THR A 46 17.43 1.22 12.67
C THR A 46 17.87 2.60 13.14
N PHE A 47 16.90 3.49 13.27
CA PHE A 47 17.03 4.78 13.93
C PHE A 47 16.03 4.81 15.10
N GLU A 48 16.50 5.06 16.32
CA GLU A 48 15.66 5.05 17.53
C GLU A 48 14.80 3.77 17.68
N GLY A 49 15.37 2.61 17.30
CA GLY A 49 14.71 1.31 17.39
C GLY A 49 13.68 1.04 16.29
N ARG A 50 13.62 1.86 15.24
CA ARG A 50 12.71 1.67 14.12
C ARG A 50 13.43 1.68 12.78
N SER A 51 12.99 0.84 11.84
CA SER A 51 13.40 0.91 10.44
C SER A 51 12.58 1.99 9.75
N LEU A 52 13.25 3.04 9.28
CA LEU A 52 12.58 4.11 8.56
C LEU A 52 12.11 3.64 7.18
N VAL A 53 10.99 4.18 6.72
CA VAL A 53 10.38 3.84 5.44
C VAL A 53 10.22 5.11 4.59
N THR A 54 10.64 5.03 3.34
CA THR A 54 10.38 6.06 2.34
C THR A 54 9.49 5.47 1.26
N VAL A 55 8.46 6.20 0.87
CA VAL A 55 7.53 5.76 -0.19
C VAL A 55 7.42 6.81 -1.28
N ASP A 56 7.43 6.34 -2.53
CA ASP A 56 7.07 7.11 -3.71
C ASP A 56 5.73 6.57 -4.24
N GLY A 57 4.80 7.43 -4.60
CA GLY A 57 3.48 7.02 -5.06
C GLY A 57 2.53 8.19 -5.20
N ALA A 58 1.26 7.88 -5.40
CA ALA A 58 0.24 8.88 -5.63
C ALA A 58 -1.09 8.55 -4.96
N TRP A 59 -1.84 9.60 -4.65
CA TRP A 59 -3.24 9.49 -4.27
C TRP A 59 -4.10 9.22 -5.50
N ARG A 60 -5.07 8.31 -5.37
CA ARG A 60 -6.00 7.91 -6.45
C ARG A 60 -7.40 7.83 -5.89
N ASP A 61 -8.38 8.27 -6.68
CA ASP A 61 -9.79 8.13 -6.31
C ASP A 61 -10.19 6.66 -6.42
N GLU A 62 -10.74 6.12 -5.34
CA GLU A 62 -11.21 4.74 -5.26
C GLU A 62 -12.51 4.67 -4.47
N THR A 63 -13.24 3.58 -4.64
CA THR A 63 -14.40 3.24 -3.81
C THR A 63 -13.98 2.19 -2.80
N ARG A 64 -14.26 2.45 -1.51
CA ARG A 64 -13.89 1.57 -0.41
C ARG A 64 -15.03 1.43 0.59
N ASP A 65 -15.13 0.24 1.17
CA ASP A 65 -16.01 0.03 2.32
C ASP A 65 -15.29 0.46 3.60
N ILE A 66 -15.96 1.30 4.40
CA ILE A 66 -15.46 1.71 5.70
C ILE A 66 -16.29 0.98 6.77
N GLY A 67 -15.65 0.06 7.47
CA GLY A 67 -16.28 -0.73 8.52
C GLY A 67 -16.43 0.01 9.85
N PRO A 68 -17.33 -0.44 10.72
CA PRO A 68 -17.44 0.07 12.08
C PRO A 68 -16.13 -0.14 12.85
N GLY A 69 -15.84 0.77 13.78
CA GLY A 69 -14.60 0.81 14.54
C GLY A 69 -13.45 1.55 13.83
N ALA A 70 -13.59 1.90 12.55
CA ALA A 70 -12.66 2.81 11.86
C ALA A 70 -12.59 4.15 12.56
N LEU A 71 -11.48 4.90 12.39
CA LEU A 71 -11.35 6.27 12.91
C LEU A 71 -11.53 7.27 11.77
N PHE A 72 -12.38 8.26 12.00
CA PHE A 72 -12.44 9.48 11.24
C PHE A 72 -11.67 10.58 11.97
N VAL A 73 -10.69 11.17 11.30
CA VAL A 73 -9.85 12.26 11.85
C VAL A 73 -10.13 13.52 11.06
N PRO A 74 -10.95 14.46 11.59
CA PRO A 74 -11.28 15.68 10.89
C PRO A 74 -10.02 16.54 10.72
N ILE A 75 -9.79 17.07 9.52
CA ILE A 75 -8.68 18.00 9.29
C ILE A 75 -9.01 19.40 9.85
N ALA A 76 -10.29 19.75 9.92
CA ALA A 76 -10.76 21.02 10.47
C ALA A 76 -10.69 21.01 12.01
N GLN A 77 -9.48 21.04 12.56
CA GLN A 77 -9.21 21.08 14.00
C GLN A 77 -7.94 21.91 14.28
N PRO A 78 -7.71 22.38 15.52
CA PRO A 78 -6.54 23.19 15.86
C PRO A 78 -5.21 22.50 15.56
N LYS A 79 -5.18 21.18 15.56
CA LYS A 79 -4.00 20.34 15.28
C LYS A 79 -3.86 19.92 13.80
N ALA A 80 -4.55 20.59 12.86
CA ALA A 80 -4.54 20.23 11.43
C ALA A 80 -3.16 19.97 10.86
N ARG A 81 -2.17 20.84 11.14
CA ARG A 81 -0.79 20.65 10.64
C ARG A 81 -0.15 19.37 11.17
N LEU A 82 -0.41 19.02 12.43
CA LEU A 82 0.11 17.80 13.05
C LEU A 82 -0.59 16.56 12.46
N VAL A 83 -1.89 16.64 12.22
CA VAL A 83 -2.64 15.59 11.50
C VAL A 83 -2.00 15.31 10.16
N MET A 84 -1.74 16.36 9.37
CA MET A 84 -1.05 16.21 8.07
C MET A 84 0.34 15.62 8.21
N SER A 85 1.15 16.11 9.15
CA SER A 85 2.50 15.60 9.38
C SER A 85 2.52 14.12 9.73
N LEU A 86 1.58 13.65 10.54
CA LEU A 86 1.54 12.27 10.98
C LEU A 86 0.89 11.31 9.98
N LEU A 87 -0.14 11.77 9.25
CA LEU A 87 -0.96 10.91 8.39
C LEU A 87 -0.64 11.00 6.89
N GLU A 88 0.12 12.00 6.45
CA GLU A 88 0.57 12.06 5.06
C GLU A 88 1.73 11.07 4.85
N PRO A 89 1.60 10.07 3.95
CA PRO A 89 2.58 8.99 3.86
C PRO A 89 3.98 9.45 3.47
N GLN A 90 4.10 10.57 2.75
CA GLN A 90 5.38 11.14 2.30
C GLN A 90 5.90 12.25 3.21
N ALA A 91 5.22 12.57 4.30
CA ALA A 91 5.73 13.55 5.25
C ALA A 91 6.92 12.99 6.06
N PRO A 92 7.93 13.82 6.38
CA PRO A 92 9.17 13.35 7.02
C PRO A 92 8.97 12.63 8.35
N ASP A 93 7.97 13.06 9.14
CA ASP A 93 7.67 12.51 10.46
C ASP A 93 6.34 11.73 10.50
N SER A 94 5.93 11.19 9.35
CA SER A 94 4.69 10.44 9.26
C SER A 94 4.80 9.06 9.93
N PHE A 95 3.65 8.50 10.27
CA PHE A 95 3.59 7.11 10.73
C PHE A 95 4.14 6.13 9.70
N VAL A 96 4.11 6.46 8.40
CA VAL A 96 4.77 5.68 7.36
C VAL A 96 6.28 5.80 7.49
N SER A 97 6.83 7.02 7.54
CA SER A 97 8.27 7.23 7.62
C SER A 97 8.88 6.58 8.86
N TRP A 98 8.14 6.55 9.97
CA TRP A 98 8.54 5.86 11.20
C TRP A 98 8.22 4.36 11.22
N GLY A 99 7.87 3.75 10.09
CA GLY A 99 7.71 2.30 9.93
C GLY A 99 6.51 1.68 10.62
N TYR A 100 5.49 2.46 11.01
CA TYR A 100 4.28 1.89 11.62
C TYR A 100 3.43 1.09 10.63
N PHE A 101 3.64 1.30 9.33
CA PHE A 101 2.91 0.65 8.25
C PHE A 101 3.80 -0.19 7.34
N SER A 102 5.01 -0.58 7.79
CA SER A 102 5.96 -1.36 6.97
C SER A 102 5.30 -2.58 6.32
N ALA A 103 4.46 -3.30 7.05
CA ALA A 103 3.77 -4.49 6.54
C ALA A 103 2.88 -4.24 5.31
N ALA A 104 2.43 -2.99 5.07
CA ALA A 104 1.68 -2.64 3.86
C ALA A 104 2.58 -2.54 2.62
N PHE A 105 3.87 -2.32 2.82
CA PHE A 105 4.86 -2.11 1.77
C PHE A 105 5.86 -3.27 1.65
N GLU A 106 5.79 -4.25 2.52
CA GLU A 106 6.59 -5.48 2.42
C GLU A 106 5.95 -6.44 1.44
N ARG A 107 6.76 -6.93 0.51
CA ARG A 107 6.32 -7.99 -0.39
C ARG A 107 6.23 -9.30 0.40
N LYS A 108 5.06 -9.87 0.44
CA LYS A 108 4.83 -11.18 1.03
C LYS A 108 5.07 -12.26 -0.01
N GLU A 109 5.80 -13.30 0.36
CA GLU A 109 6.03 -14.45 -0.50
C GLU A 109 4.83 -15.39 -0.45
N TYR A 110 3.84 -15.14 -1.32
CA TYR A 110 2.74 -16.08 -1.49
C TYR A 110 2.99 -17.11 -2.59
N MET A 111 4.07 -16.93 -3.38
CA MET A 111 4.41 -17.82 -4.49
C MET A 111 5.92 -17.80 -4.73
N GLU A 112 6.53 -18.97 -4.55
CA GLU A 112 7.93 -19.20 -4.86
C GLU A 112 8.24 -18.98 -6.35
N ASN A 113 9.46 -18.57 -6.69
CA ASN A 113 9.85 -18.25 -8.05
C ASN A 113 9.62 -19.42 -9.01
N TYR A 114 9.94 -20.66 -8.62
CA TYR A 114 9.72 -21.84 -9.47
C TYR A 114 8.23 -22.12 -9.73
N VAL A 115 7.35 -21.82 -8.77
CA VAL A 115 5.89 -21.91 -8.95
C VAL A 115 5.44 -20.83 -9.92
N THR A 116 5.93 -19.60 -9.74
CA THR A 116 5.62 -18.48 -10.64
C THR A 116 6.04 -18.75 -12.07
N GLU A 117 7.17 -19.43 -12.30
CA GLU A 117 7.58 -19.85 -13.66
C GLU A 117 6.58 -20.84 -14.29
N ALA A 118 6.12 -21.82 -13.53
CA ALA A 118 5.14 -22.78 -14.03
C ALA A 118 3.81 -22.09 -14.37
N VAL A 119 3.35 -21.21 -13.48
CA VAL A 119 2.16 -20.36 -13.68
C VAL A 119 2.33 -19.47 -14.91
N ALA A 120 3.47 -18.81 -15.07
CA ALA A 120 3.76 -17.97 -16.23
C ALA A 120 3.64 -18.72 -17.56
N ARG A 121 4.21 -19.93 -17.64
CA ARG A 121 4.10 -20.79 -18.82
C ARG A 121 2.64 -21.15 -19.12
N GLN A 122 1.88 -21.47 -18.09
CA GLN A 122 0.46 -21.77 -18.23
C GLN A 122 -0.32 -20.55 -18.72
N MET A 123 -0.13 -19.37 -18.11
CA MET A 123 -0.79 -18.13 -18.51
C MET A 123 -0.48 -17.76 -19.96
N LEU A 124 0.79 -17.87 -20.39
CA LEU A 124 1.20 -17.61 -21.77
C LEU A 124 0.60 -18.59 -22.79
N SER A 125 0.32 -19.82 -22.37
CA SER A 125 -0.32 -20.82 -23.24
C SER A 125 -1.83 -20.61 -23.37
N GLN A 126 -2.47 -20.04 -22.35
CA GLN A 126 -3.91 -19.88 -22.27
C GLN A 126 -4.40 -18.51 -22.74
N ASP A 127 -3.55 -17.47 -22.68
CA ASP A 127 -3.90 -16.09 -23.00
C ASP A 127 -2.97 -15.50 -24.09
N PRO A 128 -3.39 -15.52 -25.36
CA PRO A 128 -2.63 -14.94 -26.47
C PRO A 128 -2.42 -13.42 -26.34
N ALA A 129 -3.37 -12.68 -25.72
CA ALA A 129 -3.25 -11.25 -25.53
C ALA A 129 -2.16 -10.93 -24.51
N LEU A 130 -2.14 -11.65 -23.37
CA LEU A 130 -1.10 -11.55 -22.37
C LEU A 130 0.28 -11.89 -22.96
N LYS A 131 0.36 -12.92 -23.80
CA LYS A 131 1.60 -13.27 -24.51
C LYS A 131 2.11 -12.14 -25.39
N THR A 132 1.22 -11.53 -26.16
CA THR A 132 1.55 -10.38 -27.02
C THR A 132 2.05 -9.19 -26.19
N GLU A 133 1.39 -8.88 -25.08
CA GLU A 133 1.80 -7.82 -24.15
C GLU A 133 3.20 -8.10 -23.56
N PHE A 134 3.43 -9.32 -23.07
CA PHE A 134 4.69 -9.73 -22.50
C PHE A 134 5.85 -9.63 -23.52
N GLU A 135 5.64 -10.14 -24.73
CA GLU A 135 6.63 -10.10 -25.81
C GLU A 135 6.91 -8.64 -26.27
N ARG A 136 5.87 -7.81 -26.35
CA ARG A 136 6.04 -6.38 -26.61
C ARG A 136 6.93 -5.73 -25.55
N ARG A 137 6.63 -5.98 -24.28
CA ARG A 137 7.39 -5.40 -23.16
C ARG A 137 8.85 -5.90 -23.12
N LEU A 138 9.11 -7.15 -23.47
CA LEU A 138 10.47 -7.67 -23.61
C LEU A 138 11.29 -6.93 -24.68
N ARG A 139 10.63 -6.46 -25.76
CA ARG A 139 11.30 -5.71 -26.83
C ARG A 139 11.52 -4.24 -26.51
N GLU A 140 10.56 -3.63 -25.81
CA GLU A 140 10.50 -2.17 -25.62
C GLU A 140 11.13 -1.71 -24.29
N ASP A 141 11.25 -2.59 -23.29
CA ASP A 141 11.74 -2.28 -21.94
C ASP A 141 12.98 -3.15 -21.62
N ALA A 142 14.16 -2.60 -21.87
CA ALA A 142 15.42 -3.31 -21.64
C ALA A 142 15.65 -3.65 -20.15
N ALA A 143 15.18 -2.83 -19.22
CA ALA A 143 15.27 -3.09 -17.78
C ALA A 143 14.39 -4.29 -17.39
N PHE A 144 13.18 -4.36 -17.92
CA PHE A 144 12.28 -5.50 -17.76
C PHE A 144 12.87 -6.76 -18.38
N ALA A 145 13.39 -6.67 -19.60
CA ALA A 145 14.00 -7.82 -20.29
C ALA A 145 15.22 -8.37 -19.54
N GLY A 146 16.03 -7.50 -18.94
CA GLY A 146 17.22 -7.87 -18.17
C GLY A 146 16.96 -8.39 -16.76
N SER A 147 15.73 -8.26 -16.23
CA SER A 147 15.40 -8.63 -14.86
C SER A 147 14.49 -9.87 -14.80
N PRO A 148 15.00 -11.05 -14.37
CA PRO A 148 14.17 -12.24 -14.12
C PRO A 148 13.03 -11.96 -13.14
N ASP A 149 13.31 -11.24 -12.05
CA ASP A 149 12.31 -10.91 -11.02
C ASP A 149 11.20 -10.03 -11.56
N ALA A 150 11.52 -9.01 -12.38
CA ALA A 150 10.50 -8.16 -12.99
C ALA A 150 9.59 -8.96 -13.95
N ARG A 151 10.15 -9.94 -14.67
CA ARG A 151 9.36 -10.81 -15.55
C ARG A 151 8.44 -11.74 -14.77
N LEU A 152 8.91 -12.33 -13.66
CA LEU A 152 8.06 -13.15 -12.79
C LEU A 152 6.99 -12.30 -12.11
N ASP A 153 7.34 -11.11 -11.63
CA ASP A 153 6.40 -10.17 -11.02
C ASP A 153 5.28 -9.75 -11.99
N PHE A 154 5.57 -9.63 -13.28
CA PHE A 154 4.57 -9.35 -14.31
C PHE A 154 3.44 -10.38 -14.32
N PHE A 155 3.74 -11.67 -14.17
CA PHE A 155 2.75 -12.75 -14.12
C PHE A 155 2.09 -12.83 -12.74
N TYR A 156 2.89 -12.72 -11.68
CA TYR A 156 2.37 -12.81 -10.32
C TYR A 156 1.32 -11.74 -10.02
N ARG A 157 1.53 -10.49 -10.48
CA ARG A 157 0.54 -9.40 -10.33
C ARG A 157 -0.78 -9.64 -11.05
N ARG A 158 -0.85 -10.58 -11.97
CA ARG A 158 -2.05 -10.97 -12.72
C ARG A 158 -2.68 -12.26 -12.21
N HIS A 159 -2.02 -12.92 -11.28
CA HIS A 159 -2.52 -14.16 -10.69
C HIS A 159 -3.54 -13.87 -9.59
N PRO A 160 -4.61 -14.70 -9.43
CA PRO A 160 -5.62 -14.51 -8.38
C PRO A 160 -5.10 -14.48 -6.94
N SER A 161 -3.90 -15.02 -6.68
CA SER A 161 -3.25 -14.95 -5.36
C SER A 161 -2.51 -13.63 -5.10
N TRP A 162 -2.52 -12.70 -6.05
CA TRP A 162 -1.92 -11.38 -5.81
C TRP A 162 -2.68 -10.63 -4.71
N ASP A 163 -1.95 -10.10 -3.73
CA ASP A 163 -2.55 -9.23 -2.72
C ASP A 163 -2.67 -7.79 -3.26
N GLU A 164 -3.86 -7.40 -3.65
CA GLU A 164 -4.15 -6.05 -4.15
C GLU A 164 -3.91 -4.94 -3.11
N ARG A 165 -3.75 -5.32 -1.84
CA ARG A 165 -3.41 -4.38 -0.75
C ARG A 165 -1.91 -4.12 -0.66
N TYR A 166 -1.07 -4.83 -1.40
CA TYR A 166 0.35 -4.53 -1.46
C TYR A 166 0.59 -3.11 -1.98
N GLY A 167 1.39 -2.34 -1.25
CA GLY A 167 1.65 -0.94 -1.56
C GLY A 167 0.48 0.01 -1.25
N LEU A 168 -0.63 -0.48 -0.72
CA LEU A 168 -1.77 0.34 -0.34
C LEU A 168 -1.58 0.89 1.08
N TYR A 169 -1.42 2.20 1.20
CA TYR A 169 -1.45 2.86 2.49
C TYR A 169 -2.84 2.75 3.13
N PRO A 170 -2.97 2.22 4.35
CA PRO A 170 -4.29 1.91 4.91
C PRO A 170 -5.04 3.12 5.49
N VAL A 171 -4.54 4.34 5.35
CA VAL A 171 -5.29 5.54 5.71
C VAL A 171 -5.80 6.23 4.44
N TYR A 172 -7.09 6.53 4.41
CA TYR A 172 -7.76 7.14 3.26
C TYR A 172 -8.05 8.61 3.54
N ARG A 173 -8.10 9.42 2.50
CA ARG A 173 -8.67 10.77 2.51
C ARG A 173 -10.13 10.72 2.05
N GLN A 174 -10.96 11.57 2.64
CA GLN A 174 -12.37 11.71 2.28
C GLN A 174 -12.72 13.19 2.16
#